data_a7266975867616cfc646e88c5875c24e
#
_entry.id   a7266975867616cfc646e88c5875c24e
#
_cell.length_a   1.000
_cell.length_b   1.000
_cell.length_c   1.000
_cell.angle_alpha   90.00
_cell.angle_beta   90.00
_cell.angle_gamma   90.00
#
_symmetry.space_group_name_H-M   'P 1'
#
loop_
_entity.id
_entity.type
_entity.pdbx_description
1 polymer ?
#
loop_
_entity_poly.entity_id
_entity_poly.type
_entity_poly.pdbx_seq_one_letter_code
_entity_poly.pdbx_strand_id
1 'polypeptide(L)'
;MSVSGQLRMVTATRLAGESRMELLHLDYDLDTLTLQLQAPGTSTEIRVRIPAVEGFRLLDEGDLLEFWPHCSDGWLHAITAGGWFDQERLRPGFLSGDRALKEYLVSGVDRCLSVLAWEAPVILRD
;
A
#
# COMPACT_ATOMS: atom_id res chain seq x y z
N MET A 1 18.25 6.60 -22.83
CA MET A 1 17.83 6.46 -22.19
C MET A 1 17.73 6.38 -21.09
N SER A 2 17.95 6.94 -20.70
CA SER A 2 17.89 6.44 -19.66
C SER A 2 16.73 6.34 -18.94
N VAL A 3 16.11 5.47 -19.27
CA VAL A 3 14.99 5.09 -18.63
C VAL A 3 15.29 4.42 -17.37
N SER A 4 16.56 4.15 -17.17
CA SER A 4 16.95 3.36 -16.03
C SER A 4 16.57 4.00 -14.71
N GLY A 5 16.57 5.30 -14.63
CA GLY A 5 16.17 5.96 -13.41
C GLY A 5 14.69 5.77 -13.12
N GLN A 6 13.91 5.50 -14.13
CA GLN A 6 12.49 5.29 -13.97
C GLN A 6 12.17 3.85 -13.58
N LEU A 7 13.13 2.96 -13.75
CA LEU A 7 12.96 1.56 -13.42
C LEU A 7 13.61 1.21 -12.09
N ARG A 8 13.66 2.19 -11.19
CA ARG A 8 14.22 1.96 -9.87
C ARG A 8 13.49 0.82 -9.19
N MET A 9 14.25 -0.11 -8.65
CA MET A 9 13.65 -1.24 -7.98
C MET A 9 12.85 -0.82 -6.77
N VAL A 10 11.73 -1.49 -6.57
CA VAL A 10 10.93 -1.32 -5.37
C VAL A 10 11.66 -1.95 -4.20
N THR A 11 11.76 -1.22 -3.11
CA THR A 11 12.27 -1.72 -1.84
C THR A 11 11.11 -1.77 -0.87
N ALA A 12 10.81 -2.95 -0.36
CA ALA A 12 9.64 -3.17 0.48
C ALA A 12 10.01 -3.96 1.74
N THR A 13 9.32 -3.66 2.82
CA THR A 13 9.45 -4.39 4.08
C THR A 13 8.10 -4.97 4.44
N ARG A 14 8.03 -6.30 4.66
CA ARG A 14 6.79 -6.93 5.05
C ARG A 14 6.40 -6.51 6.46
N LEU A 15 5.16 -6.09 6.63
CA LEU A 15 4.63 -5.71 7.92
C LEU A 15 3.65 -6.73 8.47
N ALA A 16 2.97 -7.49 7.62
CA ALA A 16 1.98 -8.45 8.10
C ALA A 16 1.67 -9.53 7.08
N GLY A 17 1.38 -10.71 7.58
CA GLY A 17 0.80 -11.81 6.82
C GLY A 17 1.79 -12.57 5.96
N GLU A 18 1.42 -13.78 5.59
CA GLU A 18 2.20 -14.61 4.70
C GLU A 18 1.48 -14.85 3.39
N SER A 19 0.22 -14.44 3.29
CA SER A 19 -0.56 -14.62 2.08
C SER A 19 -1.46 -13.43 1.89
N ARG A 20 -1.96 -13.28 0.66
CA ARG A 20 -2.85 -12.18 0.35
C ARG A 20 -4.18 -12.35 1.05
N MET A 21 -4.77 -11.21 1.40
CA MET A 21 -6.09 -11.15 1.99
C MET A 21 -7.07 -10.63 0.94
N GLU A 22 -8.34 -10.96 1.08
CA GLU A 22 -9.35 -10.39 0.23
C GLU A 22 -9.82 -9.06 0.82
N LEU A 23 -9.72 -7.99 0.06
CA LEU A 23 -10.19 -6.69 0.49
C LEU A 23 -11.70 -6.62 0.30
N LEU A 24 -12.45 -6.54 1.39
CA LEU A 24 -13.91 -6.55 1.35
C LEU A 24 -14.51 -5.15 1.36
N HIS A 25 -13.89 -4.23 2.08
CA HIS A 25 -14.47 -2.91 2.28
C HIS A 25 -13.37 -1.90 2.55
N LEU A 26 -13.60 -0.67 2.07
CA LEU A 26 -12.69 0.45 2.26
C LEU A 26 -13.53 1.66 2.65
N ASP A 27 -13.14 2.34 3.72
CA ASP A 27 -13.80 3.54 4.17
C ASP A 27 -12.75 4.62 4.43
N TYR A 28 -12.97 5.80 3.90
CA TYR A 28 -12.06 6.93 4.07
C TYR A 28 -12.85 8.14 4.54
N ASP A 29 -12.49 8.66 5.72
CA ASP A 29 -13.20 9.78 6.32
C ASP A 29 -12.47 11.10 6.15
N LEU A 30 -11.56 11.18 5.18
CA LEU A 30 -10.71 12.33 4.87
C LEU A 30 -9.53 12.51 5.81
N ASP A 31 -9.34 11.58 6.73
CA ASP A 31 -8.16 11.52 7.59
C ASP A 31 -7.67 10.08 7.70
N THR A 32 -8.54 9.19 8.10
CA THR A 32 -8.20 7.79 8.36
C THR A 32 -8.83 6.89 7.31
N LEU A 33 -8.03 5.98 6.78
CA LEU A 33 -8.48 4.95 5.87
C LEU A 33 -8.65 3.67 6.67
N THR A 34 -9.84 3.09 6.63
CA THR A 34 -10.14 1.84 7.32
C THR A 34 -10.44 0.76 6.30
N LEU A 35 -9.78 -0.37 6.44
CA LEU A 35 -9.93 -1.50 5.53
C LEU A 35 -10.46 -2.70 6.29
N GLN A 36 -11.33 -3.47 5.63
CA GLN A 36 -11.79 -4.74 6.14
C GLN A 36 -11.31 -5.82 5.18
N LEU A 37 -10.55 -6.77 5.70
CA LEU A 37 -9.97 -7.83 4.89
C LEU A 37 -10.35 -9.18 5.46
N GLN A 38 -10.36 -10.20 4.60
CA GLN A 38 -10.70 -11.55 5.00
C GLN A 38 -9.72 -12.52 4.35
N ALA A 39 -9.29 -13.53 5.11
CA ALA A 39 -8.45 -14.57 4.55
C ALA A 39 -9.30 -15.44 3.62
N PRO A 40 -8.85 -15.69 2.38
CA PRO A 40 -9.64 -16.47 1.43
C PRO A 40 -9.97 -17.86 1.97
N GLY A 41 -11.21 -18.27 1.78
CA GLY A 41 -11.64 -19.59 2.20
C GLY A 41 -11.92 -19.75 3.68
N THR A 42 -11.86 -18.65 4.45
CA THR A 42 -12.10 -18.69 5.89
C THR A 42 -13.08 -17.59 6.29
N SER A 43 -13.45 -17.56 7.56
CA SER A 43 -14.24 -16.48 8.10
C SER A 43 -13.40 -15.50 8.92
N THR A 44 -12.08 -15.64 8.88
CA THR A 44 -11.18 -14.77 9.62
C THR A 44 -11.14 -13.39 8.99
N GLU A 45 -11.50 -12.38 9.74
CA GLU A 45 -11.48 -11.00 9.27
C GLU A 45 -10.46 -10.19 10.07
N ILE A 46 -9.84 -9.25 9.37
CA ILE A 46 -8.85 -8.33 9.94
C ILE A 46 -9.26 -6.94 9.53
N ARG A 47 -9.16 -6.00 10.46
CA ARG A 47 -9.39 -4.59 10.17
C ARG A 47 -8.07 -3.86 10.24
N VAL A 48 -7.81 -3.00 9.26
CA VAL A 48 -6.59 -2.17 9.25
C VAL A 48 -7.02 -0.72 9.26
N ARG A 49 -6.43 0.06 10.16
CA ARG A 49 -6.68 1.48 10.22
C ARG A 49 -5.39 2.20 9.90
N ILE A 50 -5.42 3.08 8.90
CA ILE A 50 -4.26 3.87 8.52
C ILE A 50 -4.60 5.33 8.77
N PRO A 51 -4.03 5.95 9.82
CA PRO A 51 -4.35 7.33 10.15
C PRO A 51 -3.52 8.32 9.32
N ALA A 52 -3.96 9.56 9.31
CA ALA A 52 -3.24 10.67 8.68
C ALA A 52 -2.87 10.38 7.22
N VAL A 53 -3.86 9.98 6.42
CA VAL A 53 -3.67 9.62 5.02
C VAL A 53 -3.64 10.87 4.16
N GLU A 54 -2.58 11.01 3.34
CA GLU A 54 -2.46 12.07 2.35
C GLU A 54 -3.13 11.69 1.04
N GLY A 55 -3.07 10.41 0.68
CA GLY A 55 -3.67 9.92 -0.54
C GLY A 55 -3.60 8.41 -0.64
N PHE A 56 -4.42 7.87 -1.49
CA PHE A 56 -4.38 6.44 -1.77
C PHE A 56 -4.89 6.18 -3.18
N ARG A 57 -4.54 5.00 -3.71
CA ARG A 57 -5.08 4.56 -4.99
C ARG A 57 -5.40 3.07 -4.89
N LEU A 58 -6.58 2.71 -5.39
CA LEU A 58 -7.02 1.33 -5.43
C LEU A 58 -6.97 0.87 -6.88
N LEU A 59 -6.20 -0.16 -7.15
CA LEU A 59 -5.97 -0.64 -8.50
C LEU A 59 -6.21 -2.14 -8.60
N ASP A 60 -6.47 -2.59 -9.81
CA ASP A 60 -6.47 -4.01 -10.12
C ASP A 60 -5.06 -4.55 -9.89
N GLU A 61 -4.93 -5.81 -9.43
CA GLU A 61 -3.61 -6.36 -9.13
C GLU A 61 -2.68 -6.34 -10.34
N GLY A 62 -3.22 -6.44 -11.56
CA GLY A 62 -2.42 -6.43 -12.77
C GLY A 62 -1.78 -5.08 -13.08
N ASP A 63 -2.23 -4.02 -12.42
CA ASP A 63 -1.72 -2.68 -12.67
C ASP A 63 -0.49 -2.34 -11.82
N LEU A 64 -0.07 -3.24 -10.95
CA LEU A 64 1.06 -2.99 -10.05
C LEU A 64 2.11 -4.09 -10.17
N LEU A 65 2.41 -4.49 -11.40
CA LEU A 65 3.34 -5.59 -11.64
C LEU A 65 4.75 -5.33 -11.08
N GLU A 66 5.15 -4.06 -11.02
CA GLU A 66 6.48 -3.73 -10.49
C GLU A 66 6.65 -4.05 -9.01
N PHE A 67 5.54 -4.24 -8.27
CA PHE A 67 5.62 -4.55 -6.85
C PHE A 67 5.72 -6.04 -6.58
N TRP A 68 5.19 -6.89 -7.46
CA TRP A 68 5.02 -8.31 -7.17
C TRP A 68 6.30 -9.05 -6.84
N PRO A 69 7.44 -8.82 -7.52
CA PRO A 69 8.66 -9.52 -7.17
C PRO A 69 9.15 -9.21 -5.75
N HIS A 70 8.69 -8.11 -5.15
CA HIS A 70 9.19 -7.62 -3.88
C HIS A 70 8.15 -7.68 -2.77
N CYS A 71 6.89 -7.94 -3.09
CA CYS A 71 5.79 -7.84 -2.14
C CYS A 71 4.92 -9.10 -2.11
N SER A 72 5.43 -10.23 -2.58
CA SER A 72 4.65 -11.46 -2.62
C SER A 72 4.68 -12.23 -1.29
N ASP A 73 5.46 -11.78 -0.33
CA ASP A 73 5.67 -12.51 0.93
C ASP A 73 4.69 -12.08 2.04
N GLY A 74 3.71 -11.27 1.72
CA GLY A 74 2.71 -10.84 2.71
C GLY A 74 1.65 -9.96 2.07
N TRP A 75 0.68 -9.53 2.88
CA TRP A 75 -0.40 -8.71 2.37
C TRP A 75 -0.25 -7.22 2.75
N LEU A 76 0.68 -6.87 3.63
CA LEU A 76 0.94 -5.48 4.00
C LEU A 76 2.44 -5.23 3.99
N HIS A 77 2.86 -4.23 3.25
CA HIS A 77 4.27 -3.85 3.12
C HIS A 77 4.44 -2.35 3.29
N ALA A 78 5.58 -1.96 3.86
CA ALA A 78 6.03 -0.59 3.79
C ALA A 78 6.94 -0.47 2.56
N ILE A 79 6.67 0.50 1.71
CA ILE A 79 7.45 0.73 0.50
C ILE A 79 8.42 1.88 0.77
N THR A 80 9.71 1.60 0.78
CA THR A 80 10.71 2.58 1.16
C THR A 80 11.42 3.22 -0.03
N ALA A 81 11.33 2.62 -1.20
CA ALA A 81 11.90 3.19 -2.41
C ALA A 81 11.27 2.58 -3.65
N GLY A 82 11.26 3.33 -4.74
CA GLY A 82 10.85 2.83 -6.05
C GLY A 82 9.36 2.69 -6.27
N GLY A 83 8.55 3.13 -5.32
CA GLY A 83 7.11 2.97 -5.42
C GLY A 83 6.39 4.22 -5.88
N TRP A 84 5.12 4.31 -5.52
CA TRP A 84 4.24 5.40 -5.92
C TRP A 84 4.69 6.74 -5.33
N PHE A 85 5.13 6.76 -4.08
CA PHE A 85 5.58 8.00 -3.44
C PHE A 85 6.75 8.60 -4.20
N ASP A 86 7.73 7.78 -4.58
CA ASP A 86 8.88 8.26 -5.32
C ASP A 86 8.47 8.85 -6.67
N GLN A 87 7.46 8.29 -7.32
CA GLN A 87 6.93 8.82 -8.57
C GLN A 87 6.20 10.14 -8.33
N GLU A 88 5.39 10.23 -7.29
CA GLU A 88 4.63 11.43 -7.00
C GLU A 88 5.51 12.60 -6.60
N ARG A 89 6.61 12.34 -5.90
CA ARG A 89 7.55 13.40 -5.51
C ARG A 89 8.12 14.15 -6.69
N LEU A 90 8.19 13.48 -7.84
CA LEU A 90 8.75 14.10 -9.05
C LEU A 90 7.69 14.89 -9.83
N ARG A 91 6.43 14.78 -9.45
CA ARG A 91 5.35 15.45 -10.15
C ARG A 91 5.33 16.94 -9.79
N PRO A 92 5.33 17.84 -10.79
CA PRO A 92 5.23 19.26 -10.51
C PRO A 92 3.95 19.56 -9.73
N GLY A 93 4.07 20.36 -8.70
CA GLY A 93 2.91 20.75 -7.89
C GLY A 93 2.56 19.81 -6.76
N PHE A 94 3.28 18.69 -6.62
CA PHE A 94 3.04 17.81 -5.47
C PHE A 94 3.67 18.43 -4.23
N LEU A 95 2.82 18.86 -3.30
CA LEU A 95 3.28 19.62 -2.13
C LEU A 95 3.65 18.74 -0.93
N SER A 96 3.27 17.47 -0.95
CA SER A 96 3.48 16.57 0.18
C SER A 96 4.73 15.70 0.00
N GLY A 97 5.76 16.25 -0.64
CA GLY A 97 6.97 15.50 -0.92
C GLY A 97 7.91 15.29 0.25
N ASP A 98 7.46 15.57 1.47
CA ASP A 98 8.26 15.40 2.68
C ASP A 98 8.59 13.91 2.90
N ARG A 99 9.83 13.63 3.28
CA ARG A 99 10.30 12.27 3.50
C ARG A 99 9.66 11.59 4.70
N ALA A 100 9.02 12.34 5.57
CA ALA A 100 8.28 11.77 6.69
C ALA A 100 7.00 11.09 6.23
N LEU A 101 6.52 11.42 5.04
CA LEU A 101 5.38 10.74 4.45
C LEU A 101 5.80 9.34 4.01
N LYS A 102 5.04 8.35 4.40
CA LYS A 102 5.36 6.94 4.14
C LYS A 102 4.39 6.34 3.14
N GLU A 103 4.87 5.31 2.45
CA GLU A 103 4.03 4.57 1.53
C GLU A 103 3.81 3.15 2.03
N TYR A 104 2.57 2.68 1.94
CA TYR A 104 2.21 1.32 2.30
C TYR A 104 1.46 0.66 1.15
N LEU A 105 1.68 -0.64 0.99
CA LEU A 105 1.00 -1.44 -0.03
C LEU A 105 0.20 -2.54 0.65
N VAL A 106 -1.09 -2.59 0.35
CA VAL A 106 -1.97 -3.68 0.79
C VAL A 106 -2.27 -4.53 -0.42
N SER A 107 -1.82 -5.79 -0.40
CA SER A 107 -1.98 -6.71 -1.52
C SER A 107 -3.22 -7.57 -1.30
N GLY A 108 -4.26 -7.31 -2.06
CA GLY A 108 -5.47 -8.13 -2.02
C GLY A 108 -5.44 -9.22 -3.07
N VAL A 109 -6.45 -10.07 -3.06
CA VAL A 109 -6.56 -11.15 -4.05
C VAL A 109 -6.80 -10.59 -5.46
N ASP A 110 -7.72 -9.64 -5.58
CA ASP A 110 -8.04 -9.05 -6.89
C ASP A 110 -7.65 -7.59 -7.00
N ARG A 111 -7.32 -6.96 -5.90
CA ARG A 111 -7.06 -5.52 -5.88
C ARG A 111 -5.87 -5.20 -5.01
N CYS A 112 -5.20 -4.11 -5.32
CA CYS A 112 -4.07 -3.62 -4.56
C CYS A 112 -4.30 -2.18 -4.18
N LEU A 113 -3.88 -1.81 -3.00
CA LEU A 113 -4.06 -0.47 -2.47
C LEU A 113 -2.70 0.12 -2.12
N SER A 114 -2.38 1.25 -2.72
CA SER A 114 -1.20 2.03 -2.33
C SER A 114 -1.67 3.21 -1.49
N VAL A 115 -1.03 3.45 -0.36
CA VAL A 115 -1.43 4.50 0.58
C VAL A 115 -0.23 5.34 0.94
N LEU A 116 -0.41 6.66 0.91
CA LEU A 116 0.58 7.61 1.43
C LEU A 116 0.04 8.17 2.73
N ALA A 117 0.75 7.98 3.82
CA ALA A 117 0.27 8.39 5.14
C ALA A 117 1.42 8.84 6.03
N TRP A 118 1.10 9.70 7.00
CA TRP A 118 2.08 10.21 7.94
C TRP A 118 2.31 9.27 9.12
N GLU A 119 1.38 8.33 9.36
CA GLU A 119 1.47 7.39 10.47
C GLU A 119 1.33 5.96 9.98
N ALA A 120 1.84 5.04 10.77
CA ALA A 120 1.85 3.63 10.40
C ALA A 120 0.47 2.99 10.52
N PRO A 121 0.19 1.96 9.70
CA PRO A 121 -1.06 1.21 9.83
C PRO A 121 -1.17 0.51 11.19
N VAL A 122 -2.39 0.41 11.67
CA VAL A 122 -2.72 -0.34 12.89
C VAL A 122 -3.59 -1.52 12.49
N ILE A 123 -3.16 -2.72 12.84
CA ILE A 123 -3.89 -3.93 12.52
C ILE A 123 -4.72 -4.34 13.72
N LEU A 124 -6.03 -4.46 13.51
CA LEU A 124 -6.96 -4.84 14.57
C LEU A 124 -7.48 -6.25 14.28
N ARG A 125 -7.21 -7.16 15.18
CA ARG A 125 -7.67 -8.54 15.04
C ARG A 125 -8.77 -8.81 16.06
N ASP A 126 -9.76 -9.53 15.61
CA ASP A 126 -10.84 -9.91 16.51
C ASP A 126 -10.48 -11.15 17.31
#